data_361d23e3f9b4e873eae4c87f5c987478
#
_entry.id   361d23e3f9b4e873eae4c87f5c987478
#
_cell.length_a   1.000
_cell.length_b   1.000
_cell.length_c   1.000
_cell.angle_alpha   90.00
_cell.angle_beta   90.00
_cell.angle_gamma   90.00
#
_symmetry.space_group_name_H-M   'P 1'
#
loop_
_entity.id
_entity.type
_entity.pdbx_description
1 polymer ?
#
loop_
_entity_poly.entity_id
_entity_poly.type
_entity_poly.pdbx_seq_one_letter_code
_entity_poly.pdbx_strand_id
1 'polypeptide(L)'
;MRLKYAANVLPIRVMCSGRISPHFILKAFQEGADGVLVAGCHIGECHYGKGNFITAKRVAVMKELIQFIGVSPKRLRLEWIATSESNKFSKVVSDFTQEISQLGPSPLRFKRGLTFETGQKTVGTLAAKP
;
A
#
# COMPACT_ATOMS: atom_id res chain seq x y z
N MET A 1 24.89 -1.65 -3.07
CA MET A 1 24.62 -0.20 -3.13
C MET A 1 23.42 0.11 -2.25
N ARG A 2 23.57 0.96 -1.22
CA ARG A 2 22.47 1.34 -0.33
C ARG A 2 21.80 2.59 -0.91
N LEU A 3 20.68 2.41 -1.62
CA LEU A 3 19.88 3.53 -2.08
C LEU A 3 19.05 4.07 -0.92
N LYS A 4 19.02 5.39 -0.81
CA LYS A 4 18.19 6.07 0.19
C LYS A 4 16.81 6.34 -0.41
N TYR A 5 15.76 6.08 0.35
CA TYR A 5 14.37 6.46 0.07
C TYR A 5 13.73 7.04 1.32
N ALA A 6 12.54 7.59 1.20
CA ALA A 6 11.88 8.29 2.30
C ALA A 6 11.70 7.41 3.54
N ALA A 7 11.97 7.95 4.72
CA ALA A 7 11.94 7.21 6.00
C ALA A 7 10.51 6.81 6.44
N ASN A 8 9.48 7.41 5.85
CA ASN A 8 8.06 7.14 6.14
C ASN A 8 7.47 5.98 5.30
N VAL A 9 8.33 5.22 4.65
CA VAL A 9 7.94 4.04 3.85
C VAL A 9 8.23 2.78 4.63
N LEU A 10 7.22 1.93 4.80
CA LEU A 10 7.32 0.62 5.42
C LEU A 10 7.28 -0.47 4.33
N PRO A 11 8.43 -1.05 3.95
CA PRO A 11 8.44 -2.12 2.97
C PRO A 11 7.98 -3.45 3.58
N ILE A 12 7.05 -4.12 2.91
CA ILE A 12 6.60 -5.47 3.25
C ILE A 12 6.98 -6.40 2.11
N ARG A 13 7.86 -7.35 2.36
CA ARG A 13 8.32 -8.30 1.37
C ARG A 13 7.33 -9.45 1.22
N VAL A 14 6.98 -9.75 -0.02
CA VAL A 14 6.23 -10.94 -0.42
C VAL A 14 7.01 -11.72 -1.47
N MET A 15 6.81 -13.02 -1.55
CA MET A 15 7.54 -13.86 -2.51
C MET A 15 7.14 -13.58 -3.97
N CYS A 16 5.90 -13.17 -4.20
CA CYS A 16 5.36 -12.79 -5.50
C CYS A 16 4.24 -11.79 -5.30
N SER A 17 4.14 -10.79 -6.20
CA SER A 17 3.01 -9.84 -6.15
C SER A 17 1.64 -10.53 -6.23
N GLY A 18 1.55 -11.68 -6.89
CA GLY A 18 0.34 -12.50 -6.93
C GLY A 18 -0.15 -13.01 -5.56
N ARG A 19 0.70 -12.95 -4.53
CA ARG A 19 0.31 -13.28 -3.13
C ARG A 19 -0.31 -12.12 -2.39
N ILE A 20 -0.24 -10.92 -2.93
CA ILE A 20 -0.87 -9.75 -2.33
C ILE A 20 -2.39 -9.89 -2.49
N SER A 21 -3.06 -10.23 -1.41
CA SER A 21 -4.52 -10.31 -1.41
C SER A 21 -5.13 -8.90 -1.28
N PRO A 22 -6.36 -8.69 -1.75
CA PRO A 22 -7.11 -7.46 -1.52
C PRO A 22 -7.18 -7.08 -0.04
N HIS A 23 -7.24 -8.07 0.84
CA HIS A 23 -7.26 -7.87 2.29
C HIS A 23 -6.01 -7.15 2.80
N PHE A 24 -4.81 -7.44 2.28
CA PHE A 24 -3.59 -6.76 2.68
C PHE A 24 -3.63 -5.27 2.36
N ILE A 25 -4.16 -4.90 1.19
CA ILE A 25 -4.31 -3.51 0.77
C ILE A 25 -5.32 -2.78 1.67
N LEU A 26 -6.49 -3.38 1.88
CA LEU A 26 -7.52 -2.81 2.75
C LEU A 26 -7.03 -2.69 4.19
N LYS A 27 -6.31 -3.70 4.70
CA LYS A 27 -5.74 -3.67 6.05
C LYS A 27 -4.73 -2.55 6.22
N ALA A 28 -3.87 -2.31 5.22
CA ALA A 28 -2.93 -1.20 5.25
C ALA A 28 -3.64 0.15 5.39
N PHE A 29 -4.69 0.39 4.61
CA PHE A 29 -5.49 1.61 4.74
C PHE A 29 -6.23 1.69 6.06
N GLN A 30 -6.76 0.58 6.55
CA GLN A 30 -7.43 0.49 7.86
C GLN A 30 -6.47 0.82 9.01
N GLU A 31 -5.22 0.38 8.91
CA GLU A 31 -4.17 0.68 9.89
C GLU A 31 -3.63 2.13 9.78
N GLY A 32 -4.12 2.91 8.83
CA GLY A 32 -3.83 4.33 8.70
C GLY A 32 -2.74 4.67 7.70
N ALA A 33 -2.43 3.78 6.77
CA ALA A 33 -1.55 4.12 5.66
C ALA A 33 -2.19 5.20 4.78
N ASP A 34 -1.41 6.19 4.41
CA ASP A 34 -1.87 7.28 3.54
C ASP A 34 -1.82 6.89 2.06
N GLY A 35 -1.01 5.90 1.71
CA GLY A 35 -0.91 5.30 0.39
C GLY A 35 -0.32 3.91 0.42
N VAL A 36 -0.62 3.10 -0.58
CA VAL A 36 -0.11 1.75 -0.76
C VAL A 36 0.50 1.61 -2.14
N LEU A 37 1.78 1.26 -2.19
CA LEU A 37 2.50 0.95 -3.41
C LEU A 37 2.67 -0.56 -3.53
N VAL A 38 2.13 -1.13 -4.59
CA VAL A 38 2.33 -2.54 -4.94
C VAL A 38 3.40 -2.62 -6.03
N ALA A 39 4.48 -3.33 -5.79
CA ALA A 39 5.54 -3.57 -6.74
C ALA A 39 5.60 -5.05 -7.14
N GLY A 40 5.78 -5.31 -8.42
CA GLY A 40 5.89 -6.66 -8.96
C GLY A 40 6.86 -6.75 -10.15
N CYS A 41 7.19 -7.96 -10.56
CA CYS A 41 7.99 -8.21 -11.74
C CYS A 41 7.29 -7.72 -13.01
N HIS A 42 8.05 -7.41 -14.05
CA HIS A 42 7.49 -7.06 -15.37
C HIS A 42 6.55 -8.14 -15.89
N ILE A 43 5.55 -7.73 -16.64
CA ILE A 43 4.58 -8.65 -17.25
C ILE A 43 5.32 -9.66 -18.14
N GLY A 44 5.03 -10.94 -17.91
CA GLY A 44 5.70 -12.05 -18.60
C GLY A 44 6.98 -12.55 -17.93
N GLU A 45 7.54 -11.82 -16.94
CA GLU A 45 8.79 -12.20 -16.26
C GLU A 45 8.56 -12.76 -14.84
N CYS A 46 7.31 -13.08 -14.50
CA CYS A 46 7.00 -13.62 -13.19
C CYS A 46 7.58 -15.03 -13.01
N HIS A 47 8.44 -15.22 -12.01
CA HIS A 47 9.00 -16.53 -11.67
C HIS A 47 7.93 -17.59 -11.41
N TYR A 48 6.79 -17.21 -10.87
CA TYR A 48 5.65 -18.09 -10.60
C TYR A 48 4.58 -18.09 -11.71
N GLY A 49 4.95 -17.67 -12.92
CA GLY A 49 4.11 -17.71 -14.11
C GLY A 49 3.16 -16.51 -14.24
N LYS A 50 1.96 -16.59 -13.66
CA LYS A 50 0.89 -15.60 -13.89
C LYS A 50 0.64 -14.64 -12.72
N GLY A 51 1.52 -14.62 -11.71
CA GLY A 51 1.31 -13.83 -10.48
C GLY A 51 1.08 -12.35 -10.74
N ASN A 52 1.87 -11.74 -11.63
CA ASN A 52 1.75 -10.33 -11.97
C ASN A 52 0.46 -10.00 -12.74
N PHE A 53 -0.02 -10.89 -13.61
CA PHE A 53 -1.32 -10.72 -14.27
C PHE A 53 -2.48 -10.74 -13.26
N ILE A 54 -2.41 -11.60 -12.27
CA ILE A 54 -3.39 -11.67 -11.18
C ILE A 54 -3.36 -10.37 -10.37
N THR A 55 -2.16 -9.88 -10.06
CA THR A 55 -1.97 -8.61 -9.34
C THR A 55 -2.55 -7.43 -10.09
N ALA A 56 -2.29 -7.35 -11.40
CA ALA A 56 -2.83 -6.26 -12.23
C ALA A 56 -4.36 -6.20 -12.15
N LYS A 57 -5.03 -7.34 -12.29
CA LYS A 57 -6.49 -7.44 -12.18
C LYS A 57 -6.99 -7.07 -10.79
N ARG A 58 -6.34 -7.59 -9.75
CA ARG A 58 -6.71 -7.28 -8.35
C ARG A 58 -6.58 -5.80 -8.03
N VAL A 59 -5.47 -5.17 -8.42
CA VAL A 59 -5.24 -3.74 -8.15
C VAL A 59 -6.25 -2.88 -8.90
N ALA A 60 -6.61 -3.24 -10.13
CA ALA A 60 -7.66 -2.53 -10.87
C ALA A 60 -9.00 -2.55 -10.12
N VAL A 61 -9.45 -3.73 -9.70
CA VAL A 61 -10.68 -3.89 -8.91
C VAL A 61 -10.57 -3.16 -7.56
N MET A 62 -9.40 -3.22 -6.93
CA MET A 62 -9.18 -2.54 -5.65
C MET A 62 -9.24 -1.03 -5.75
N LYS A 63 -8.81 -0.44 -6.86
CA LYS A 63 -8.95 1.00 -7.08
C LYS A 63 -10.41 1.44 -7.11
N GLU A 64 -11.28 0.68 -7.77
CA GLU A 64 -12.72 0.93 -7.79
C GLU A 64 -13.31 0.79 -6.38
N LEU A 65 -12.93 -0.27 -5.66
CA LEU A 65 -13.44 -0.53 -4.33
C LEU A 65 -13.03 0.56 -3.32
N ILE A 66 -11.76 0.97 -3.32
CA ILE A 66 -11.31 2.03 -2.40
C ILE A 66 -11.96 3.38 -2.73
N GLN A 67 -12.21 3.66 -4.01
CA GLN A 67 -12.94 4.84 -4.41
C GLN A 67 -14.38 4.83 -3.87
N PHE A 68 -15.04 3.69 -3.92
CA PHE A 68 -16.39 3.52 -3.37
C PHE A 68 -16.46 3.81 -1.87
N ILE A 69 -15.43 3.42 -1.10
CA ILE A 69 -15.36 3.70 0.34
C ILE A 69 -14.82 5.10 0.67
N GLY A 70 -14.58 5.95 -0.32
CA GLY A 70 -14.16 7.35 -0.14
C GLY A 70 -12.66 7.58 -0.09
N VAL A 71 -11.85 6.61 -0.48
CA VAL A 71 -10.39 6.74 -0.59
C VAL A 71 -10.02 7.02 -2.05
N SER A 72 -9.22 8.06 -2.29
CA SER A 72 -8.78 8.37 -3.66
C SER A 72 -8.00 7.20 -4.27
N PRO A 73 -8.33 6.74 -5.50
CA PRO A 73 -7.61 5.66 -6.17
C PRO A 73 -6.14 6.01 -6.46
N LYS A 74 -5.75 7.28 -6.42
CA LYS A 74 -4.35 7.74 -6.51
C LYS A 74 -3.50 7.27 -5.33
N ARG A 75 -4.12 6.89 -4.22
CA ARG A 75 -3.44 6.36 -3.03
C ARG A 75 -3.03 4.90 -3.17
N LEU A 76 -3.48 4.21 -4.22
CA LEU A 76 -3.07 2.85 -4.56
C LEU A 76 -2.37 2.86 -5.91
N ARG A 77 -1.08 2.54 -5.92
CA ARG A 77 -0.24 2.51 -7.11
C ARG A 77 0.31 1.11 -7.36
N LEU A 78 0.34 0.69 -8.60
CA LEU A 78 0.99 -0.54 -9.05
C LEU A 78 2.13 -0.18 -9.99
N GLU A 79 3.30 -0.73 -9.71
CA GLU A 79 4.48 -0.53 -10.54
C GLU A 79 5.18 -1.85 -10.83
N TRP A 80 5.67 -1.97 -12.06
CA TRP A 80 6.47 -3.12 -12.48
C TRP A 80 7.95 -2.77 -12.35
N ILE A 81 8.63 -3.46 -11.43
CA ILE A 81 10.03 -3.19 -11.08
C ILE A 81 10.76 -4.51 -10.97
N ALA A 82 11.76 -4.72 -11.81
CA ALA A 82 12.64 -5.88 -11.71
C ALA A 82 13.61 -5.74 -10.52
N THR A 83 14.10 -6.85 -10.00
CA THR A 83 15.06 -6.87 -8.88
C THR A 83 16.35 -6.09 -9.19
N SER A 84 16.73 -6.01 -10.47
CA SER A 84 17.89 -5.26 -10.95
C SER A 84 17.65 -3.73 -11.05
N GLU A 85 16.40 -3.28 -10.99
CA GLU A 85 16.02 -1.88 -11.22
C GLU A 85 15.94 -1.07 -9.91
N SER A 86 16.98 -1.14 -9.10
CA SER A 86 17.02 -0.44 -7.80
C SER A 86 16.86 1.08 -7.91
N ASN A 87 17.41 1.69 -8.97
CA ASN A 87 17.26 3.13 -9.22
C ASN A 87 15.80 3.49 -9.54
N LYS A 88 15.13 2.68 -10.33
CA LYS A 88 13.69 2.85 -10.63
C LYS A 88 12.86 2.72 -9.36
N PHE A 89 13.16 1.73 -8.52
CA PHE A 89 12.48 1.56 -7.23
C PHE A 89 12.60 2.81 -6.36
N SER A 90 13.82 3.32 -6.15
CA SER A 90 14.04 4.53 -5.36
C SER A 90 13.30 5.74 -5.89
N LYS A 91 13.31 5.93 -7.22
CA LYS A 91 12.58 7.03 -7.89
C LYS A 91 11.07 6.88 -7.70
N VAL A 92 10.50 5.71 -8.00
CA VAL A 92 9.06 5.45 -7.87
C VAL A 92 8.58 5.66 -6.44
N VAL A 93 9.34 5.19 -5.45
CA VAL A 93 9.01 5.38 -4.03
C VAL A 93 9.02 6.86 -3.66
N SER A 94 10.02 7.61 -4.11
CA SER A 94 10.12 9.05 -3.83
C SER A 94 8.99 9.83 -4.49
N ASP A 95 8.71 9.57 -5.77
CA ASP A 95 7.63 10.21 -6.52
C ASP A 95 6.27 9.91 -5.87
N PHE A 96 6.02 8.65 -5.52
CA PHE A 96 4.78 8.26 -4.85
C PHE A 96 4.63 8.90 -3.47
N THR A 97 5.70 8.97 -2.69
CA THR A 97 5.67 9.64 -1.38
C THR A 97 5.33 11.11 -1.53
N GLN A 98 5.87 11.78 -2.56
CA GLN A 98 5.56 13.17 -2.84
C GLN A 98 4.09 13.36 -3.26
N GLU A 99 3.57 12.51 -4.14
CA GLU A 99 2.15 12.53 -4.53
C GLU A 99 1.23 12.35 -3.31
N ILE A 100 1.53 11.40 -2.44
CA ILE A 100 0.75 11.16 -1.22
C ILE A 100 0.83 12.35 -0.26
N SER A 101 1.99 12.98 -0.13
CA SER A 101 2.14 14.19 0.69
C SER A 101 1.27 15.34 0.19
N GLN A 102 1.13 15.50 -1.13
CA GLN A 102 0.25 16.50 -1.73
C GLN A 102 -1.24 16.19 -1.53
N LEU A 103 -1.62 14.91 -1.50
CA LEU A 103 -2.99 14.48 -1.24
C LEU A 103 -3.39 14.63 0.24
N GLY A 104 -2.42 14.79 1.11
CA GLY A 104 -2.64 14.85 2.56
C GLY A 104 -3.01 13.49 3.17
N PRO A 105 -3.42 13.48 4.44
CA PRO A 105 -3.72 12.26 5.17
C PRO A 105 -4.92 11.50 4.59
N SER A 106 -4.91 10.19 4.72
CA SER A 106 -6.01 9.33 4.29
C SER A 106 -7.28 9.59 5.09
N PRO A 107 -8.47 9.63 4.45
CA PRO A 107 -9.74 9.76 5.16
C PRO A 107 -9.97 8.68 6.22
N LEU A 108 -9.41 7.49 6.02
CA LEU A 108 -9.54 6.38 6.97
C LEU A 108 -8.63 6.53 8.20
N ARG A 109 -7.58 7.34 8.12
CA ARG A 109 -6.69 7.63 9.25
C ARG A 109 -7.42 8.28 10.42
N PHE A 110 -8.39 9.13 10.13
CA PHE A 110 -9.18 9.84 11.15
C PHE A 110 -10.26 8.96 11.79
N LYS A 111 -10.67 7.88 11.15
CA LYS A 111 -11.68 6.95 11.69
C LYS A 111 -11.12 5.98 12.74
N ARG A 112 -9.82 6.03 12.98
CA ARG A 112 -9.15 5.18 13.98
C ARG A 112 -9.59 5.49 15.43
N GLY A 113 -10.22 6.63 15.68
CA GLY A 113 -10.79 7.00 17.00
C GLY A 113 -12.24 6.56 17.21
N LEU A 114 -12.92 6.03 16.20
CA LEU A 114 -14.22 5.40 16.33
C LEU A 114 -14.03 3.95 16.75
N THR A 115 -13.70 3.75 18.01
CA THR A 115 -13.92 2.47 18.67
C THR A 115 -15.41 2.20 18.62
N PHE A 116 -15.83 1.16 17.90
CA PHE A 116 -17.11 0.56 18.19
C PHE A 116 -17.02 0.08 19.65
N GLU A 117 -17.67 0.75 20.55
CA GLU A 117 -17.92 0.25 21.88
C GLU A 117 -18.86 -0.96 21.77
N THR A 118 -18.32 -2.09 21.37
CA THR A 118 -18.91 -3.36 21.73
C THR A 118 -18.46 -3.59 23.18
N GLY A 119 -19.33 -3.31 24.13
CA GLY A 119 -19.28 -3.53 25.59
C GLY A 119 -18.19 -4.34 26.25
N GLN A 120 -16.97 -4.33 25.73
CA GLN A 120 -15.78 -4.92 26.31
C GLN A 120 -14.76 -3.82 26.60
N LYS A 121 -14.39 -3.75 27.84
CA LYS A 121 -13.40 -2.84 28.41
C LYS A 121 -12.20 -2.69 27.49
N THR A 122 -11.95 -1.45 27.10
CA THR A 122 -10.76 -0.96 26.41
C THR A 122 -9.50 -1.56 26.99
N VAL A 123 -8.89 -2.46 26.22
CA VAL A 123 -7.48 -2.74 26.40
C VAL A 123 -6.73 -1.55 25.82
N GLY A 124 -5.91 -0.92 26.63
CA GLY A 124 -5.28 0.35 26.52
C GLY A 124 -4.93 0.83 25.11
N THR A 125 -5.30 2.05 24.91
CA THR A 125 -4.81 2.94 23.86
C THR A 125 -3.28 2.88 23.82
N LEU A 126 -2.72 2.16 22.87
CA LEU A 126 -1.36 2.42 22.45
C LEU A 126 -1.39 3.72 21.63
N ALA A 127 -1.32 4.84 22.34
CA ALA A 127 -1.01 6.12 21.73
C ALA A 127 0.36 5.99 21.08
N ALA A 128 0.41 5.96 19.75
CA ALA A 128 1.63 6.24 19.02
C ALA A 128 1.98 7.69 19.33
N LYS A 129 2.98 7.92 20.17
CA LYS A 129 3.60 9.21 20.34
C LYS A 129 4.24 9.65 19.02
N PRO A 130 4.20 10.94 18.71
CA PRO A 130 4.84 11.50 17.52
C PRO A 130 6.33 11.29 17.46
#